data_58a89fd9dea2d63f4e27534eca454043
#
_entry.id   58a89fd9dea2d63f4e27534eca454043
#
_cell.length_a   1.000
_cell.length_b   1.000
_cell.length_c   1.000
_cell.angle_alpha   90.00
_cell.angle_beta   90.00
_cell.angle_gamma   90.00
#
_symmetry.space_group_name_H-M   'P 1'
#
loop_
_entity.id
_entity.type
_entity.pdbx_description
1 polymer ?
#
loop_
_entity_poly.entity_id
_entity_poly.type
_entity_poly.pdbx_seq_one_letter_code
_entity_poly.pdbx_strand_id
1 'polypeptide(L)'
;MTTATCILSVSSRRVPALDRLTIAWGRDNAATQPAAATCTARFFADDAASAMQTYTIGRTVTVSSDITTYTTGTPIELPLAAATAFEGSIESGAIHSDPDSSRDIATIICPPAAHSDNPAAWDEMPAAVAGAQWTLTADISLPTQGVMSIFPTYFHGPAAQPTYGTRVARTDTSGSVSASWIIPASAAGTWVGIAFQFAPTGPAWKTSPQAWNSDARAWTGLNTGSIRRVTLQRPREAAPIRAEVFAGTITDISLEFDEEARRPVLSLTAADTLADLEHVYLGGEVWETEPLQSRINKITRGLPSSIAPNIVIDPVPAARTLIWEDVDNQSAATLLKSAATSAGAVMWAATHKTTGPYIRMEDPSTRGALGIISLVNGKIKTTALKAAYSLSASQLLRAGALTQSNSDAASVARLTWKQPGIDSDGRRTSTDRTITIEDRDLVRRIGYRTVSLSTSLAVQSQAEAAASRLFRSYLPGGFAIPQLTWDTRVHPDKTQPDTLAALLDATRRLGLMLSVTDLPEWYPARTITTFIDGGRYTYEKQRWSLELNATTTVATGRGLTWNQLPPGLTWNQTLPLTWAHTSSLTY
;
A
#
# COMPACT_ATOMS: atom_id res chain seq x y z
N MET A 1 3.67 15.67 2.15
CA MET A 1 3.24 14.62 3.10
C MET A 1 2.03 13.92 2.56
N THR A 2 1.95 12.60 2.67
CA THR A 2 0.80 11.80 2.24
C THR A 2 0.19 11.12 3.46
N THR A 3 -1.13 11.22 3.61
CA THR A 3 -1.89 10.50 4.63
C THR A 3 -2.85 9.52 3.97
N ALA A 4 -3.19 8.43 4.62
CA ALA A 4 -4.11 7.44 4.10
C ALA A 4 -5.07 7.02 5.21
N THR A 5 -6.32 7.45 5.07
CA THR A 5 -7.38 7.19 6.06
C THR A 5 -8.19 5.97 5.64
N CYS A 6 -8.29 4.97 6.49
CA CYS A 6 -9.12 3.80 6.26
C CYS A 6 -10.60 4.12 6.51
N ILE A 7 -11.44 3.66 5.60
CA ILE A 7 -12.89 3.76 5.71
C ILE A 7 -13.47 2.35 5.63
N LEU A 8 -13.99 1.86 6.73
CA LEU A 8 -14.75 0.62 6.81
C LEU A 8 -16.24 0.96 6.70
N SER A 9 -16.97 0.28 5.83
CA SER A 9 -18.41 0.44 5.68
C SER A 9 -19.10 -0.92 5.66
N VAL A 10 -20.24 -1.02 6.33
CA VAL A 10 -21.11 -2.19 6.33
C VAL A 10 -22.46 -1.78 5.74
N SER A 11 -22.89 -2.47 4.68
CA SER A 11 -24.09 -2.11 3.91
C SER A 11 -24.16 -0.60 3.58
N SER A 12 -23.03 -0.06 3.12
CA SER A 12 -22.82 1.36 2.77
C SER A 12 -22.84 2.33 3.97
N ARG A 13 -23.01 1.87 5.20
CA ARG A 13 -22.92 2.68 6.41
C ARG A 13 -21.48 2.66 6.92
N ARG A 14 -20.87 3.84 7.06
CA ARG A 14 -19.51 3.97 7.62
C ARG A 14 -19.48 3.59 9.09
N VAL A 15 -18.48 2.78 9.47
CA VAL A 15 -18.16 2.44 10.86
C VAL A 15 -17.44 3.61 11.51
N PRO A 16 -17.94 4.16 12.64
CA PRO A 16 -17.45 5.44 13.15
C PRO A 16 -16.06 5.36 13.79
N ALA A 17 -15.79 4.37 14.60
CA ALA A 17 -14.60 4.33 15.48
C ALA A 17 -13.79 3.06 15.25
N LEU A 18 -13.17 2.95 14.06
CA LEU A 18 -12.30 1.83 13.71
C LEU A 18 -11.03 1.87 14.56
N ASP A 19 -10.79 0.80 15.35
CA ASP A 19 -9.61 0.63 16.17
C ASP A 19 -8.50 -0.06 15.36
N ARG A 20 -8.82 -1.26 14.85
CA ARG A 20 -7.87 -2.08 14.09
C ARG A 20 -8.58 -2.80 12.94
N LEU A 21 -7.85 -2.98 11.83
CA LEU A 21 -8.30 -3.76 10.71
C LEU A 21 -7.13 -4.56 10.15
N THR A 22 -7.38 -5.82 9.79
CA THR A 22 -6.40 -6.68 9.11
C THR A 22 -7.05 -7.33 7.90
N ILE A 23 -6.37 -7.30 6.75
CA ILE A 23 -6.79 -7.98 5.53
C ILE A 23 -5.68 -8.93 5.11
N ALA A 24 -6.02 -10.21 4.92
CA ALA A 24 -5.15 -11.21 4.31
C ALA A 24 -5.69 -11.57 2.93
N TRP A 25 -4.83 -11.61 1.92
CA TRP A 25 -5.25 -11.81 0.54
C TRP A 25 -4.18 -12.44 -0.33
N GLY A 26 -4.59 -12.98 -1.48
CA GLY A 26 -3.68 -13.49 -2.49
C GLY A 26 -3.09 -14.84 -2.13
N ARG A 27 -1.82 -15.04 -2.44
CA ARG A 27 -1.10 -16.31 -2.24
C ARG A 27 0.29 -16.06 -1.67
N ASP A 28 0.83 -17.08 -0.99
CA ASP A 28 2.15 -16.99 -0.36
C ASP A 28 3.29 -17.22 -1.38
N ASN A 29 3.01 -17.97 -2.44
CA ASN A 29 3.99 -18.27 -3.49
C ASN A 29 3.31 -18.44 -4.86
N ALA A 30 4.11 -18.45 -5.93
CA ALA A 30 3.64 -18.53 -7.30
C ALA A 30 2.99 -19.87 -7.67
N ALA A 31 3.18 -20.92 -6.86
CA ALA A 31 2.74 -22.28 -7.16
C ALA A 31 1.31 -22.57 -6.70
N THR A 32 0.80 -21.81 -5.73
CA THR A 32 -0.51 -22.03 -5.12
C THR A 32 -1.59 -21.15 -5.74
N GLN A 33 -2.84 -21.63 -5.69
CA GLN A 33 -4.01 -20.78 -5.97
C GLN A 33 -4.25 -19.88 -4.77
N PRO A 34 -4.69 -18.62 -4.99
CA PRO A 34 -5.12 -17.75 -3.92
C PRO A 34 -6.24 -18.36 -3.07
N ALA A 35 -6.16 -18.15 -1.78
CA ALA A 35 -7.27 -18.36 -0.88
C ALA A 35 -8.29 -17.21 -0.98
N ALA A 36 -9.48 -17.39 -0.42
CA ALA A 36 -10.42 -16.31 -0.23
C ALA A 36 -9.76 -15.20 0.62
N ALA A 37 -9.91 -13.95 0.19
CA ALA A 37 -9.43 -12.84 1.00
C ALA A 37 -10.32 -12.68 2.24
N THR A 38 -9.68 -12.39 3.37
CA THR A 38 -10.35 -12.21 4.67
C THR A 38 -10.06 -10.83 5.25
N CYS A 39 -11.06 -10.24 5.86
CA CYS A 39 -10.95 -8.95 6.56
C CYS A 39 -11.44 -9.14 8.00
N THR A 40 -10.58 -8.86 8.98
CA THR A 40 -10.96 -8.79 10.39
C THR A 40 -10.88 -7.34 10.85
N ALA A 41 -11.94 -6.82 11.44
CA ALA A 41 -12.00 -5.45 11.93
C ALA A 41 -12.49 -5.39 13.37
N ARG A 42 -11.87 -4.53 14.17
CA ARG A 42 -12.25 -4.21 15.54
C ARG A 42 -12.61 -2.72 15.61
N PHE A 43 -13.76 -2.41 16.19
CA PHE A 43 -14.24 -1.04 16.30
C PHE A 43 -15.11 -0.83 17.55
N PHE A 44 -15.13 0.39 18.04
CA PHE A 44 -15.93 0.75 19.21
C PHE A 44 -17.37 1.08 18.80
N ALA A 45 -18.32 0.63 19.61
CA ALA A 45 -19.73 0.97 19.46
C ALA A 45 -20.19 1.84 20.63
N ASP A 46 -20.98 2.86 20.31
CA ASP A 46 -21.59 3.72 21.35
C ASP A 46 -22.76 2.99 22.03
N ASP A 47 -23.52 2.19 21.27
CA ASP A 47 -24.61 1.33 21.74
C ASP A 47 -24.46 -0.09 21.18
N ALA A 48 -24.24 -1.03 22.08
CA ALA A 48 -24.03 -2.44 21.75
C ALA A 48 -25.28 -3.09 21.10
N ALA A 49 -26.47 -2.78 21.59
CA ALA A 49 -27.71 -3.37 21.09
C ALA A 49 -28.03 -2.90 19.66
N SER A 50 -27.90 -1.62 19.39
CA SER A 50 -28.07 -1.05 18.05
C SER A 50 -26.99 -1.54 17.09
N ALA A 51 -25.76 -1.69 17.57
CA ALA A 51 -24.66 -2.19 16.75
C ALA A 51 -24.88 -3.65 16.32
N MET A 52 -25.30 -4.54 17.21
CA MET A 52 -25.60 -5.93 16.89
C MET A 52 -26.78 -6.08 15.91
N GLN A 53 -27.74 -5.15 15.91
CA GLN A 53 -28.81 -5.13 14.92
C GLN A 53 -28.34 -4.61 13.55
N THR A 54 -27.41 -3.68 13.55
CA THR A 54 -26.88 -3.04 12.34
C THR A 54 -25.87 -3.95 11.63
N TYR A 55 -24.96 -4.55 12.39
CA TYR A 55 -23.88 -5.38 11.90
C TYR A 55 -24.22 -6.85 12.09
N THR A 56 -24.78 -7.49 11.06
CA THR A 56 -25.21 -8.89 11.12
C THR A 56 -24.50 -9.73 10.06
N ILE A 57 -24.42 -11.04 10.28
CA ILE A 57 -23.89 -12.01 9.30
C ILE A 57 -24.60 -11.85 7.95
N GLY A 58 -23.85 -11.99 6.85
CA GLY A 58 -24.35 -11.84 5.48
C GLY A 58 -24.42 -10.38 4.98
N ARG A 59 -24.16 -9.39 5.81
CA ARG A 59 -24.07 -7.98 5.36
C ARG A 59 -22.78 -7.74 4.58
N THR A 60 -22.87 -6.91 3.55
CA THR A 60 -21.71 -6.52 2.74
C THR A 60 -20.76 -5.60 3.52
N VAL A 61 -19.48 -5.89 3.41
CA VAL A 61 -18.38 -5.11 3.98
C VAL A 61 -17.55 -4.55 2.85
N THR A 62 -17.21 -3.28 2.92
CA THR A 62 -16.25 -2.64 2.01
C THR A 62 -15.21 -1.88 2.80
N VAL A 63 -13.96 -2.01 2.41
CA VAL A 63 -12.84 -1.24 2.93
C VAL A 63 -12.26 -0.41 1.81
N SER A 64 -12.16 0.88 2.04
CA SER A 64 -11.47 1.80 1.14
C SER A 64 -10.49 2.68 1.93
N SER A 65 -9.56 3.30 1.23
CA SER A 65 -8.63 4.26 1.81
C SER A 65 -8.65 5.55 1.01
N ASP A 66 -8.88 6.66 1.68
CA ASP A 66 -8.74 7.99 1.09
C ASP A 66 -7.31 8.47 1.34
N ILE A 67 -6.57 8.63 0.25
CA ILE A 67 -5.15 9.02 0.24
C ILE A 67 -5.08 10.49 -0.11
N THR A 68 -4.74 11.31 0.87
CA THR A 68 -4.62 12.75 0.72
C THR A 68 -3.16 13.16 0.67
N THR A 69 -2.82 13.96 -0.33
CA THR A 69 -1.48 14.53 -0.47
C THR A 69 -1.52 16.01 -0.16
N TYR A 70 -0.61 16.42 0.68
CA TYR A 70 -0.42 17.83 0.98
C TYR A 70 0.76 18.36 0.19
N THR A 71 0.49 19.25 -0.75
CA THR A 71 1.50 20.00 -1.50
C THR A 71 1.83 21.29 -0.76
N THR A 72 2.99 21.88 -1.06
CA THR A 72 3.37 23.17 -0.50
C THR A 72 2.38 24.26 -0.96
N GLY A 73 1.70 24.86 -0.01
CA GLY A 73 0.74 25.94 -0.29
C GLY A 73 1.41 27.30 -0.49
N THR A 74 0.62 28.31 -0.79
CA THR A 74 1.12 29.70 -0.87
C THR A 74 1.56 30.17 0.52
N PRO A 75 2.74 30.77 0.67
CA PRO A 75 3.17 31.36 1.94
C PRO A 75 2.20 32.46 2.40
N ILE A 76 1.87 32.44 3.68
CA ILE A 76 1.06 33.45 4.35
C ILE A 76 1.99 34.27 5.24
N GLU A 77 2.09 35.56 5.02
CA GLU A 77 2.84 36.43 5.91
C GLU A 77 2.01 36.78 7.13
N LEU A 78 2.54 36.50 8.33
CA LEU A 78 1.87 36.87 9.57
C LEU A 78 2.08 38.35 9.86
N PRO A 79 1.01 39.10 10.19
CA PRO A 79 1.10 40.52 10.48
C PRO A 79 1.79 40.75 11.84
N LEU A 80 3.05 41.14 11.83
CA LEU A 80 3.79 41.47 13.05
C LEU A 80 3.16 42.65 13.82
N ALA A 81 2.44 43.54 13.14
CA ALA A 81 1.71 44.63 13.78
C ALA A 81 0.58 44.16 14.69
N ALA A 82 0.09 42.92 14.49
CA ALA A 82 -0.93 42.31 15.32
C ALA A 82 -0.35 41.38 16.40
N ALA A 83 0.96 41.29 16.49
CA ALA A 83 1.61 40.48 17.51
C ALA A 83 1.36 41.07 18.91
N THR A 84 1.08 40.19 19.86
CA THR A 84 0.86 40.55 21.26
C THR A 84 2.01 40.05 22.12
N ALA A 85 2.51 40.89 23.02
CA ALA A 85 3.48 40.49 24.02
C ALA A 85 2.72 39.81 25.18
N PHE A 86 3.14 38.62 25.57
CA PHE A 86 2.66 37.93 26.74
C PHE A 86 3.58 38.18 27.97
N GLU A 87 4.89 38.16 27.73
CA GLU A 87 5.92 38.58 28.66
C GLU A 87 6.89 39.50 27.88
N GLY A 88 7.35 40.59 28.54
CA GLY A 88 8.16 41.61 27.88
C GLY A 88 7.33 42.57 27.01
N SER A 89 7.97 43.25 26.05
CA SER A 89 7.31 44.20 25.16
C SER A 89 7.76 44.01 23.72
N ILE A 90 6.94 44.48 22.79
CA ILE A 90 7.25 44.56 21.36
C ILE A 90 7.11 45.99 20.90
N GLU A 91 8.14 46.53 20.27
CA GLU A 91 8.12 47.85 19.68
C GLU A 91 8.72 47.76 18.27
N SER A 92 7.92 48.09 17.27
CA SER A 92 8.35 48.10 15.85
C SER A 92 9.03 46.78 15.38
N GLY A 93 8.57 45.62 15.89
CA GLY A 93 9.14 44.28 15.60
C GLY A 93 10.35 43.93 16.45
N ALA A 94 10.81 44.80 17.33
CA ALA A 94 11.82 44.50 18.35
C ALA A 94 11.16 43.85 19.58
N ILE A 95 11.76 42.78 20.06
CA ILE A 95 11.31 42.04 21.24
C ILE A 95 12.23 42.40 22.40
N HIS A 96 11.66 42.95 23.45
CA HIS A 96 12.38 43.29 24.66
C HIS A 96 12.01 42.29 25.77
N SER A 97 13.03 41.69 26.41
CA SER A 97 12.78 40.89 27.63
C SER A 97 12.40 41.83 28.79
N ASP A 98 11.54 41.36 29.65
CA ASP A 98 11.17 42.07 30.86
C ASP A 98 12.28 41.91 31.92
N PRO A 99 13.05 42.98 32.23
CA PRO A 99 14.14 42.88 33.22
C PRO A 99 13.64 42.62 34.66
N ASP A 100 12.34 42.82 34.91
CA ASP A 100 11.71 42.58 36.22
C ASP A 100 11.07 41.20 36.35
N SER A 101 10.95 40.45 35.25
CA SER A 101 10.47 39.08 35.33
C SER A 101 11.52 38.14 35.92
N SER A 102 11.10 37.21 36.74
CA SER A 102 11.98 36.19 37.31
C SER A 102 12.60 35.24 36.28
N ARG A 103 12.22 35.36 35.02
CA ARG A 103 12.60 34.45 33.94
C ARG A 103 13.43 35.10 32.83
N ASP A 104 13.54 36.43 32.79
CA ASP A 104 14.22 37.17 31.71
C ASP A 104 13.82 36.69 30.29
N ILE A 105 12.52 36.44 30.08
CA ILE A 105 11.99 35.89 28.81
C ILE A 105 10.97 36.87 28.27
N ALA A 106 11.04 37.15 26.95
CA ALA A 106 9.99 37.81 26.22
C ALA A 106 9.28 36.79 25.34
N THR A 107 7.96 36.65 25.48
CA THR A 107 7.14 35.78 24.65
C THR A 107 6.18 36.61 23.82
N ILE A 108 6.27 36.47 22.51
CA ILE A 108 5.43 37.17 21.54
C ILE A 108 4.65 36.16 20.74
N ILE A 109 3.36 36.41 20.62
CA ILE A 109 2.45 35.59 19.86
C ILE A 109 2.04 36.35 18.61
N CYS A 110 2.38 35.78 17.46
CA CYS A 110 1.86 36.25 16.17
C CYS A 110 0.58 35.48 15.86
N PRO A 111 -0.59 36.11 15.92
CA PRO A 111 -1.85 35.46 15.60
C PRO A 111 -1.92 35.15 14.10
N PRO A 112 -2.80 34.22 13.69
CA PRO A 112 -2.93 33.82 12.30
C PRO A 112 -3.52 34.90 11.38
N ALA A 113 -4.25 35.85 11.93
CA ALA A 113 -4.83 37.00 11.19
C ALA A 113 -4.54 38.30 11.92
N ALA A 114 -4.60 39.41 11.19
CA ALA A 114 -4.62 40.73 11.83
C ALA A 114 -5.69 40.72 12.91
N HIS A 115 -5.35 41.18 14.08
CA HIS A 115 -6.26 41.36 15.21
C HIS A 115 -7.28 42.44 14.79
N SER A 116 -8.19 42.07 13.90
CA SER A 116 -9.34 42.90 13.62
C SER A 116 -10.46 42.34 14.47
N ASP A 117 -11.19 43.23 15.10
CA ASP A 117 -12.46 42.88 15.79
C ASP A 117 -13.49 42.29 14.80
N ASN A 118 -13.08 41.97 13.59
CA ASN A 118 -13.88 41.39 12.55
C ASN A 118 -13.78 39.84 12.59
N PRO A 119 -14.80 39.13 13.11
CA PRO A 119 -14.86 37.68 13.13
C PRO A 119 -14.73 37.03 11.75
N ALA A 120 -15.16 37.69 10.67
CA ALA A 120 -15.09 37.19 9.32
C ALA A 120 -13.64 36.96 8.83
N ALA A 121 -12.65 37.73 9.34
CA ALA A 121 -11.25 37.53 8.99
C ALA A 121 -10.67 36.21 9.54
N TRP A 122 -11.25 35.66 10.59
CA TRP A 122 -10.89 34.37 11.16
C TRP A 122 -11.52 33.21 10.38
N ASP A 123 -12.71 33.40 9.82
CA ASP A 123 -13.40 32.37 9.03
C ASP A 123 -12.70 32.12 7.69
N GLU A 124 -11.94 33.09 7.17
CA GLU A 124 -11.12 32.93 5.97
C GLU A 124 -9.81 32.15 6.23
N MET A 125 -9.40 32.03 7.49
CA MET A 125 -8.21 31.26 7.85
C MET A 125 -8.53 29.79 7.90
N PRO A 126 -7.77 28.97 7.19
CA PRO A 126 -8.01 27.55 7.18
C PRO A 126 -7.66 26.93 8.52
N ALA A 127 -8.58 26.13 9.02
CA ALA A 127 -8.37 25.34 10.23
C ALA A 127 -7.19 24.36 10.10
N ALA A 128 -6.52 24.11 11.21
CA ALA A 128 -5.47 23.11 11.30
C ALA A 128 -6.04 21.71 11.06
N VAL A 129 -5.43 20.94 10.18
CA VAL A 129 -5.79 19.55 9.90
C VAL A 129 -4.79 18.64 10.60
N ALA A 130 -5.29 17.71 11.41
CA ALA A 130 -4.44 16.74 12.11
C ALA A 130 -3.55 15.96 11.11
N GLY A 131 -2.27 15.84 11.43
CA GLY A 131 -1.31 15.16 10.57
C GLY A 131 -0.75 15.99 9.41
N ALA A 132 -1.29 17.19 9.15
CA ALA A 132 -0.77 18.09 8.13
C ALA A 132 0.58 18.71 8.58
N GLN A 133 1.52 18.82 7.65
CA GLN A 133 2.82 19.45 7.92
C GLN A 133 2.78 20.93 7.55
N TRP A 134 3.08 21.78 8.50
CA TRP A 134 3.26 23.22 8.31
C TRP A 134 4.74 23.57 8.30
N THR A 135 5.10 24.61 7.59
CA THR A 135 6.45 25.15 7.56
C THR A 135 6.42 26.63 7.91
N LEU A 136 7.34 27.02 8.78
CA LEU A 136 7.62 28.40 9.15
C LEU A 136 8.92 28.85 8.52
N THR A 137 8.96 30.10 8.08
CA THR A 137 10.20 30.82 7.83
C THR A 137 10.14 32.17 8.54
N ALA A 138 11.13 32.46 9.36
CA ALA A 138 11.22 33.72 10.10
C ALA A 138 12.60 34.34 9.95
N ASP A 139 12.64 35.66 9.69
CA ASP A 139 13.87 36.41 9.67
C ASP A 139 14.07 37.05 11.04
N ILE A 140 15.12 36.60 11.74
CA ILE A 140 15.41 36.93 13.13
C ILE A 140 16.73 37.65 13.23
N SER A 141 16.78 38.68 14.03
CA SER A 141 18.02 39.35 14.45
C SER A 141 18.18 39.23 15.95
N LEU A 142 19.27 38.63 16.38
CA LEU A 142 19.59 38.41 17.79
C LEU A 142 20.83 39.23 18.19
N PRO A 143 20.90 39.73 19.41
CA PRO A 143 22.13 40.22 19.99
C PRO A 143 23.12 39.06 20.19
N THR A 144 24.39 39.39 20.39
CA THR A 144 25.49 38.41 20.53
C THR A 144 25.29 37.41 21.67
N GLN A 145 24.36 37.65 22.59
CA GLN A 145 24.05 36.80 23.74
C GLN A 145 22.53 36.65 23.88
N GLY A 146 21.91 35.98 22.96
CA GLY A 146 20.47 35.71 23.00
C GLY A 146 20.11 34.42 22.31
N VAL A 147 19.04 33.81 22.76
CA VAL A 147 18.47 32.60 22.16
C VAL A 147 17.00 32.83 21.86
N MET A 148 16.60 32.52 20.63
CA MET A 148 15.21 32.53 20.21
C MET A 148 14.70 31.10 20.12
N SER A 149 13.62 30.79 20.80
CA SER A 149 12.87 29.55 20.67
C SER A 149 11.54 29.83 19.98
N ILE A 150 11.11 28.94 19.11
CA ILE A 150 9.90 29.09 18.28
C ILE A 150 8.94 27.95 18.56
N PHE A 151 7.68 28.30 18.81
CA PHE A 151 6.61 27.35 19.13
C PHE A 151 5.39 27.61 18.24
N PRO A 152 4.77 26.60 17.66
CA PRO A 152 3.44 26.74 17.09
C PRO A 152 2.43 26.98 18.21
N THR A 153 1.45 27.82 17.94
CA THR A 153 0.33 28.10 18.85
C THR A 153 -0.97 27.75 18.17
N TYR A 154 -1.93 27.27 18.96
CA TYR A 154 -3.21 26.80 18.47
C TYR A 154 -4.33 27.57 19.16
N PHE A 155 -5.18 28.24 18.38
CA PHE A 155 -6.28 29.08 18.86
C PHE A 155 -7.61 28.39 18.61
N HIS A 156 -8.40 28.23 19.65
CA HIS A 156 -9.76 27.67 19.57
C HIS A 156 -10.84 28.72 19.25
N GLY A 157 -10.46 29.99 19.15
CA GLY A 157 -11.33 31.12 18.83
C GLY A 157 -10.57 32.44 18.98
N PRO A 158 -11.14 33.58 18.49
CA PRO A 158 -10.48 34.88 18.52
C PRO A 158 -10.16 35.40 19.93
N ALA A 159 -10.98 35.03 20.91
CA ALA A 159 -10.80 35.43 22.32
C ALA A 159 -10.17 34.33 23.19
N ALA A 160 -9.83 33.17 22.62
CA ALA A 160 -9.29 32.05 23.38
C ALA A 160 -7.79 32.23 23.61
N GLN A 161 -7.34 31.88 24.81
CA GLN A 161 -5.91 31.75 25.09
C GLN A 161 -5.32 30.65 24.19
N PRO A 162 -4.16 30.89 23.51
CA PRO A 162 -3.55 29.88 22.68
C PRO A 162 -2.97 28.73 23.50
N THR A 163 -3.06 27.52 22.95
CA THR A 163 -2.30 26.39 23.45
C THR A 163 -0.97 26.29 22.72
N TYR A 164 0.11 26.05 23.45
CA TYR A 164 1.45 25.95 22.87
C TYR A 164 1.74 24.52 22.43
N GLY A 165 2.27 24.38 21.23
CA GLY A 165 2.83 23.13 20.75
C GLY A 165 4.26 22.89 21.24
N THR A 166 4.86 21.78 20.81
CA THR A 166 6.27 21.49 21.08
C THR A 166 7.18 22.47 20.33
N ARG A 167 8.28 22.88 20.95
CA ARG A 167 9.27 23.75 20.34
C ARG A 167 9.76 23.16 19.00
N VAL A 168 9.65 23.95 17.93
CA VAL A 168 9.98 23.54 16.55
C VAL A 168 11.35 24.04 16.09
N ALA A 169 11.82 25.15 16.66
CA ALA A 169 13.16 25.66 16.38
C ALA A 169 13.77 26.35 17.59
N ARG A 170 15.09 26.42 17.61
CA ARG A 170 15.89 27.20 18.53
C ARG A 170 17.11 27.73 17.77
N THR A 171 17.37 29.04 17.87
CA THR A 171 18.55 29.66 17.26
C THR A 171 19.21 30.62 18.22
N ASP A 172 20.53 30.68 18.19
CA ASP A 172 21.38 31.64 18.89
C ASP A 172 22.10 32.57 17.89
N THR A 173 21.76 32.49 16.61
CA THR A 173 22.33 33.28 15.54
C THR A 173 21.26 34.07 14.80
N SER A 174 21.64 35.25 14.33
CA SER A 174 20.79 36.06 13.43
C SER A 174 20.73 35.44 12.05
N GLY A 175 19.60 35.57 11.38
CA GLY A 175 19.39 35.09 10.02
C GLY A 175 17.98 34.58 9.79
N SER A 176 17.79 33.91 8.66
CA SER A 176 16.55 33.27 8.31
C SER A 176 16.48 31.85 8.94
N VAL A 177 15.45 31.60 9.72
CA VAL A 177 15.20 30.33 10.41
C VAL A 177 14.00 29.65 9.76
N SER A 178 14.16 28.41 9.32
CA SER A 178 13.07 27.60 8.80
C SER A 178 12.85 26.38 9.70
N ALA A 179 11.58 26.08 10.00
CA ALA A 179 11.16 24.94 10.79
C ALA A 179 9.88 24.33 10.24
N SER A 180 9.74 23.03 10.41
CA SER A 180 8.54 22.31 10.02
C SER A 180 8.03 21.45 11.18
N TRP A 181 6.70 21.33 11.31
CA TRP A 181 6.07 20.48 12.32
C TRP A 181 4.78 19.87 11.77
N ILE A 182 4.33 18.84 12.46
CA ILE A 182 3.06 18.16 12.15
C ILE A 182 2.02 18.62 13.15
N ILE A 183 0.83 18.97 12.66
CA ILE A 183 -0.31 19.34 13.51
C ILE A 183 -0.74 18.11 14.33
N PRO A 184 -0.72 18.20 15.68
CA PRO A 184 -1.20 17.09 16.52
C PRO A 184 -2.73 16.94 16.41
N ALA A 185 -3.23 15.74 16.71
CA ALA A 185 -4.67 15.47 16.66
C ALA A 185 -5.49 16.38 17.59
N SER A 186 -4.91 16.77 18.74
CA SER A 186 -5.53 17.70 19.71
C SER A 186 -5.70 19.12 19.19
N ALA A 187 -4.98 19.51 18.14
CA ALA A 187 -5.07 20.83 17.53
C ALA A 187 -5.91 20.85 16.24
N ALA A 188 -6.56 19.75 15.88
CA ALA A 188 -7.46 19.72 14.72
C ALA A 188 -8.61 20.71 14.88
N GLY A 189 -8.90 21.46 13.81
CA GLY A 189 -9.96 22.47 13.80
C GLY A 189 -9.59 23.81 14.45
N THR A 190 -8.35 23.99 14.93
CA THR A 190 -7.87 25.26 15.50
C THR A 190 -7.18 26.12 14.44
N TRP A 191 -6.97 27.39 14.73
CA TRP A 191 -6.12 28.26 13.90
C TRP A 191 -4.68 28.22 14.39
N VAL A 192 -3.72 28.28 13.47
CA VAL A 192 -2.30 28.18 13.76
C VAL A 192 -1.65 29.57 13.80
N GLY A 193 -1.07 29.90 14.92
CA GLY A 193 -0.17 31.04 15.09
C GLY A 193 1.23 30.59 15.51
N ILE A 194 2.10 31.55 15.79
CA ILE A 194 3.50 31.29 16.19
C ILE A 194 3.84 32.13 17.41
N ALA A 195 4.45 31.49 18.39
CA ALA A 195 5.07 32.17 19.53
C ALA A 195 6.60 32.16 19.38
N PHE A 196 7.19 33.31 19.63
CA PHE A 196 8.62 33.50 19.74
C PHE A 196 8.97 33.79 21.17
N GLN A 197 9.87 33.01 21.73
CA GLN A 197 10.38 33.18 23.06
C GLN A 197 11.86 33.57 22.99
N PHE A 198 12.17 34.79 23.39
CA PHE A 198 13.52 35.31 23.45
C PHE A 198 14.05 35.21 24.88
N ALA A 199 15.23 34.63 25.04
CA ALA A 199 15.93 34.55 26.31
C ALA A 199 17.36 35.07 26.12
N PRO A 200 17.77 36.13 26.83
CA PRO A 200 19.18 36.55 26.85
C PRO A 200 20.01 35.48 27.57
N THR A 201 21.22 35.23 27.09
CA THR A 201 22.14 34.22 27.65
C THR A 201 23.18 34.83 28.59
N GLY A 202 23.14 36.13 28.81
CA GLY A 202 23.98 36.82 29.77
C GLY A 202 23.51 36.62 31.23
N PRO A 203 24.33 37.00 32.23
CA PRO A 203 23.90 36.93 33.62
C PRO A 203 22.73 37.89 33.85
N ALA A 204 21.68 37.35 34.49
CA ALA A 204 20.50 38.14 34.81
C ALA A 204 20.88 39.27 35.76
N TRP A 205 20.34 40.47 35.49
CA TRP A 205 20.58 41.69 36.29
C TRP A 205 20.45 41.48 37.82
N LYS A 206 19.45 40.72 38.28
CA LYS A 206 19.21 40.49 39.71
C LYS A 206 20.14 39.45 40.35
N THR A 207 20.84 38.65 39.55
CA THR A 207 21.64 37.53 40.03
C THR A 207 23.14 37.74 39.82
N SER A 208 23.55 38.81 39.17
CA SER A 208 24.98 39.12 38.99
C SER A 208 25.59 39.68 40.28
N PRO A 209 26.58 38.99 40.86
CA PRO A 209 27.29 39.53 42.03
C PRO A 209 28.27 40.64 41.70
N GLN A 210 28.40 41.04 40.45
CA GLN A 210 29.35 42.06 39.99
C GLN A 210 28.76 43.45 40.11
N ALA A 211 29.61 44.40 40.54
CA ALA A 211 29.22 45.80 40.62
C ALA A 211 28.84 46.36 39.26
N TRP A 212 27.87 47.22 39.20
CA TRP A 212 27.27 47.88 38.08
C TRP A 212 28.25 48.49 37.04
N ASN A 213 29.36 48.95 37.49
CA ASN A 213 30.38 49.65 36.69
C ASN A 213 31.46 48.74 36.12
N SER A 214 31.42 47.44 36.40
CA SER A 214 32.44 46.48 35.95
C SER A 214 31.94 45.48 34.90
N ASP A 215 30.63 45.41 34.62
CA ASP A 215 30.08 44.53 33.62
C ASP A 215 29.60 45.31 32.38
N ALA A 216 30.49 45.46 31.41
CA ALA A 216 30.21 46.15 30.14
C ALA A 216 29.10 45.43 29.32
N ARG A 217 28.73 44.21 29.68
CA ARG A 217 27.71 43.44 28.98
C ARG A 217 26.28 43.77 29.42
N ALA A 218 26.13 44.26 30.67
CA ALA A 218 24.81 44.56 31.24
C ALA A 218 24.22 45.90 30.72
N TRP A 219 25.02 46.75 30.14
CA TRP A 219 24.66 48.15 29.84
C TRP A 219 24.44 48.48 28.36
N THR A 220 24.63 47.54 27.48
CA THR A 220 24.64 47.84 26.05
C THR A 220 23.25 47.68 25.38
N GLY A 221 22.17 47.63 26.17
CA GLY A 221 20.81 47.44 25.61
C GLY A 221 20.62 46.13 24.85
N LEU A 222 21.40 45.12 25.22
CA LEU A 222 21.57 43.89 24.46
C LEU A 222 20.44 42.86 24.66
N ASN A 223 19.40 43.19 25.44
CA ASN A 223 18.28 42.30 25.69
C ASN A 223 17.17 42.43 24.64
N THR A 224 17.54 42.83 23.41
CA THR A 224 16.61 43.07 22.34
C THR A 224 16.88 42.13 21.19
N GLY A 225 15.96 41.22 20.94
CA GLY A 225 15.86 40.48 19.69
C GLY A 225 14.89 41.16 18.74
N SER A 226 14.96 40.93 17.46
CA SER A 226 13.94 41.42 16.52
C SER A 226 13.52 40.34 15.54
N ILE A 227 12.25 40.41 15.16
CA ILE A 227 11.65 39.58 14.12
C ILE A 227 11.24 40.54 13.01
N ARG A 228 11.76 40.33 11.80
CA ARG A 228 11.48 41.20 10.65
C ARG A 228 10.37 40.69 9.78
N ARG A 229 10.27 39.36 9.66
CA ARG A 229 9.29 38.70 8.81
C ARG A 229 8.96 37.33 9.36
N VAL A 230 7.70 36.96 9.32
CA VAL A 230 7.23 35.61 9.66
C VAL A 230 6.31 35.13 8.56
N THR A 231 6.65 34.03 7.94
CA THR A 231 5.85 33.41 6.89
C THR A 231 5.46 32.01 7.33
N LEU A 232 4.18 31.72 7.29
CA LEU A 232 3.63 30.39 7.45
C LEU A 232 3.27 29.82 6.10
N GLN A 233 3.66 28.60 5.88
CA GLN A 233 3.29 27.87 4.69
C GLN A 233 2.50 26.65 5.10
N ARG A 234 1.20 26.68 4.82
CA ARG A 234 0.34 25.52 5.05
C ARG A 234 0.41 24.60 3.84
N PRO A 235 0.25 23.30 4.06
CA PRO A 235 0.07 22.40 2.94
C PRO A 235 -1.29 22.66 2.27
N ARG A 236 -1.30 22.65 0.95
CA ARG A 236 -2.53 22.61 0.16
C ARG A 236 -2.95 21.16 0.01
N GLU A 237 -4.17 20.87 0.40
CA GLU A 237 -4.75 19.55 0.20
C GLU A 237 -5.05 19.31 -1.28
N ALA A 238 -4.53 18.24 -1.86
CA ALA A 238 -4.96 17.76 -3.15
C ALA A 238 -6.24 16.93 -3.00
N ALA A 239 -7.03 16.83 -4.06
CA ALA A 239 -8.19 15.95 -4.07
C ALA A 239 -7.77 14.51 -3.67
N PRO A 240 -8.47 13.86 -2.74
CA PRO A 240 -8.09 12.54 -2.27
C PRO A 240 -8.18 11.50 -3.38
N ILE A 241 -7.18 10.64 -3.46
CA ILE A 241 -7.21 9.43 -4.29
C ILE A 241 -7.84 8.32 -3.45
N ARG A 242 -8.93 7.75 -3.94
CA ARG A 242 -9.60 6.65 -3.26
C ARG A 242 -9.14 5.31 -3.78
N ALA A 243 -8.51 4.51 -2.91
CA ALA A 243 -8.18 3.11 -3.16
C ALA A 243 -9.28 2.20 -2.57
N GLU A 244 -9.69 1.19 -3.32
CA GLU A 244 -10.60 0.15 -2.84
C GLU A 244 -9.77 -1.05 -2.39
N VAL A 245 -9.84 -1.38 -1.10
CA VAL A 245 -8.92 -2.34 -0.48
C VAL A 245 -9.55 -3.72 -0.32
N PHE A 246 -10.83 -3.80 0.02
CA PHE A 246 -11.52 -5.08 0.25
C PHE A 246 -13.02 -4.92 0.03
N ALA A 247 -13.65 -6.00 -0.44
CA ALA A 247 -15.09 -6.15 -0.40
C ALA A 247 -15.45 -7.63 -0.18
N GLY A 248 -16.43 -7.86 0.66
CA GLY A 248 -16.91 -9.20 1.02
C GLY A 248 -18.16 -9.16 1.87
N THR A 249 -18.48 -10.25 2.53
CA THR A 249 -19.63 -10.42 3.41
C THR A 249 -19.19 -10.81 4.82
N ILE A 250 -19.93 -10.36 5.84
CA ILE A 250 -19.67 -10.73 7.24
C ILE A 250 -19.93 -12.22 7.42
N THR A 251 -18.92 -12.94 7.87
CA THR A 251 -19.00 -14.37 8.26
C THR A 251 -19.17 -14.55 9.75
N ASP A 252 -18.53 -13.70 10.55
CA ASP A 252 -18.56 -13.75 12.00
C ASP A 252 -18.63 -12.37 12.61
N ILE A 253 -19.27 -12.28 13.77
CA ILE A 253 -19.31 -11.08 14.59
C ILE A 253 -19.32 -11.45 16.07
N SER A 254 -18.50 -10.78 16.85
CA SER A 254 -18.50 -10.87 18.31
C SER A 254 -18.59 -9.50 18.94
N LEU A 255 -19.18 -9.46 20.12
CA LEU A 255 -19.28 -8.27 20.96
C LEU A 255 -18.58 -8.55 22.29
N GLU A 256 -17.66 -7.68 22.65
CA GLU A 256 -16.90 -7.74 23.89
C GLU A 256 -17.00 -6.39 24.61
N PHE A 257 -16.72 -6.37 25.89
CA PHE A 257 -16.56 -5.14 26.63
C PHE A 257 -15.05 -4.88 26.87
N ASP A 258 -14.56 -3.76 26.38
CA ASP A 258 -13.18 -3.35 26.60
C ASP A 258 -13.09 -2.63 27.96
N GLU A 259 -12.43 -3.26 28.93
CA GLU A 259 -12.32 -2.74 30.29
C GLU A 259 -11.47 -1.47 30.37
N GLU A 260 -10.44 -1.34 29.52
CA GLU A 260 -9.56 -0.17 29.45
C GLU A 260 -10.29 1.03 28.85
N ALA A 261 -10.94 0.84 27.72
CA ALA A 261 -11.72 1.88 27.05
C ALA A 261 -13.10 2.10 27.68
N ARG A 262 -13.56 1.20 28.57
CA ARG A 262 -14.87 1.20 29.23
C ARG A 262 -16.04 1.32 28.27
N ARG A 263 -15.98 0.62 27.13
CA ARG A 263 -17.03 0.64 26.12
C ARG A 263 -17.12 -0.67 25.33
N PRO A 264 -18.27 -0.93 24.70
CA PRO A 264 -18.43 -2.11 23.86
C PRO A 264 -17.51 -2.05 22.62
N VAL A 265 -16.93 -3.19 22.31
CA VAL A 265 -16.10 -3.41 21.12
C VAL A 265 -16.71 -4.51 20.29
N LEU A 266 -16.89 -4.25 19.01
CA LEU A 266 -17.27 -5.26 18.05
C LEU A 266 -16.02 -5.72 17.27
N SER A 267 -15.93 -7.03 17.13
CA SER A 267 -15.00 -7.66 16.20
C SER A 267 -15.81 -8.35 15.11
N LEU A 268 -15.54 -8.05 13.86
CA LEU A 268 -16.16 -8.70 12.72
C LEU A 268 -15.10 -9.37 11.85
N THR A 269 -15.46 -10.51 11.28
CA THR A 269 -14.72 -11.16 10.20
C THR A 269 -15.59 -11.16 8.95
N ALA A 270 -14.98 -10.80 7.82
CA ALA A 270 -15.63 -10.85 6.52
C ALA A 270 -14.73 -11.59 5.54
N ALA A 271 -15.32 -12.25 4.57
CA ALA A 271 -14.62 -12.97 3.52
C ALA A 271 -15.15 -12.53 2.14
N ASP A 272 -14.31 -12.69 1.11
CA ASP A 272 -14.68 -12.36 -0.25
C ASP A 272 -15.58 -13.43 -0.89
N THR A 273 -16.03 -13.20 -2.12
CA THR A 273 -16.94 -14.08 -2.86
C THR A 273 -16.40 -15.52 -3.05
N LEU A 274 -15.09 -15.76 -3.01
CA LEU A 274 -14.56 -17.11 -3.10
C LEU A 274 -14.97 -17.97 -1.89
N ALA A 275 -15.08 -17.36 -0.71
CA ALA A 275 -15.55 -18.06 0.48
C ALA A 275 -17.03 -18.46 0.37
N ASP A 276 -17.86 -17.57 -0.20
CA ASP A 276 -19.29 -17.89 -0.41
C ASP A 276 -19.45 -19.12 -1.31
N LEU A 277 -18.58 -19.27 -2.32
CA LEU A 277 -18.60 -20.40 -3.26
C LEU A 277 -18.13 -21.72 -2.65
N GLU A 278 -17.45 -21.70 -1.51
CA GLU A 278 -17.06 -22.93 -0.78
C GLU A 278 -18.28 -23.65 -0.17
N HIS A 279 -19.36 -22.93 0.04
CA HIS A 279 -20.61 -23.43 0.62
C HIS A 279 -21.68 -23.79 -0.40
N VAL A 280 -21.42 -23.60 -1.70
CA VAL A 280 -22.35 -23.98 -2.77
C VAL A 280 -21.87 -25.25 -3.42
N TYR A 281 -22.69 -26.30 -3.32
CA TYR A 281 -22.36 -27.61 -3.86
C TYR A 281 -23.12 -27.85 -5.17
N LEU A 282 -22.42 -28.34 -6.17
CA LEU A 282 -22.93 -28.70 -7.48
C LEU A 282 -22.81 -30.22 -7.64
N GLY A 283 -23.74 -30.83 -8.39
CA GLY A 283 -23.71 -32.27 -8.60
C GLY A 283 -24.89 -32.77 -9.44
N GLY A 284 -24.86 -34.08 -9.71
CA GLY A 284 -25.89 -34.74 -10.47
C GLY A 284 -25.79 -34.56 -11.99
N GLU A 285 -24.67 -34.04 -12.50
CA GLU A 285 -24.44 -33.82 -13.92
C GLU A 285 -23.10 -34.38 -14.38
N VAL A 286 -23.10 -35.06 -15.50
CA VAL A 286 -21.88 -35.42 -16.21
C VAL A 286 -21.52 -34.30 -17.19
N TRP A 287 -20.35 -33.67 -16.97
CA TRP A 287 -19.86 -32.64 -17.84
C TRP A 287 -18.99 -33.23 -18.95
N GLU A 288 -19.20 -32.76 -20.17
CA GLU A 288 -18.48 -33.21 -21.35
C GLU A 288 -17.00 -32.76 -21.37
N THR A 289 -16.22 -33.39 -22.26
CA THR A 289 -14.90 -32.81 -22.63
C THR A 289 -15.13 -31.50 -23.38
N GLU A 290 -14.68 -30.40 -22.78
CA GLU A 290 -15.07 -29.07 -23.22
C GLU A 290 -14.02 -28.02 -22.92
N PRO A 291 -14.06 -26.85 -23.57
CA PRO A 291 -13.22 -25.71 -23.23
C PRO A 291 -13.50 -25.19 -21.82
N LEU A 292 -12.48 -24.62 -21.17
CA LEU A 292 -12.58 -23.99 -19.84
C LEU A 292 -13.77 -23.01 -19.76
N GLN A 293 -13.98 -22.19 -20.79
CA GLN A 293 -15.10 -21.24 -20.81
C GLN A 293 -16.46 -21.95 -20.67
N SER A 294 -16.65 -23.06 -21.36
CA SER A 294 -17.91 -23.85 -21.26
C SER A 294 -18.09 -24.43 -19.87
N ARG A 295 -16.99 -24.96 -19.27
CA ARG A 295 -16.97 -25.48 -17.91
C ARG A 295 -17.35 -24.41 -16.90
N ILE A 296 -16.75 -23.24 -17.00
CA ILE A 296 -17.04 -22.09 -16.12
C ILE A 296 -18.50 -21.64 -16.27
N ASN A 297 -19.01 -21.60 -17.51
CA ASN A 297 -20.42 -21.25 -17.74
C ASN A 297 -21.40 -22.24 -17.09
N LYS A 298 -21.06 -23.53 -17.06
CA LYS A 298 -21.87 -24.55 -16.35
C LYS A 298 -21.82 -24.32 -14.85
N ILE A 299 -20.63 -24.13 -14.28
CA ILE A 299 -20.49 -23.81 -12.87
C ILE A 299 -21.33 -22.58 -12.52
N THR A 300 -21.19 -21.49 -13.28
CA THR A 300 -21.91 -20.23 -13.01
C THR A 300 -23.43 -20.40 -13.09
N ARG A 301 -23.96 -21.21 -14.03
CA ARG A 301 -25.41 -21.48 -14.15
C ARG A 301 -25.96 -22.26 -12.96
N GLY A 302 -25.13 -23.10 -12.34
CA GLY A 302 -25.50 -23.87 -11.14
C GLY A 302 -25.50 -23.03 -9.87
N LEU A 303 -24.98 -21.79 -9.90
CA LEU A 303 -24.93 -20.92 -8.73
C LEU A 303 -26.28 -20.19 -8.52
N PRO A 304 -26.70 -19.99 -7.24
CA PRO A 304 -27.80 -19.09 -6.93
C PRO A 304 -27.52 -17.67 -7.47
N SER A 305 -28.50 -17.04 -8.09
CA SER A 305 -28.36 -15.72 -8.70
C SER A 305 -27.91 -14.63 -7.74
N SER A 306 -28.18 -14.81 -6.44
CA SER A 306 -27.79 -13.86 -5.37
C SER A 306 -26.29 -13.83 -5.10
N ILE A 307 -25.56 -14.89 -5.45
CA ILE A 307 -24.12 -15.02 -5.17
C ILE A 307 -23.29 -15.33 -6.43
N ALA A 308 -23.95 -15.48 -7.60
CA ALA A 308 -23.26 -15.76 -8.85
C ALA A 308 -22.38 -14.57 -9.27
N PRO A 309 -21.04 -14.67 -9.18
CA PRO A 309 -20.17 -13.59 -9.61
C PRO A 309 -20.03 -13.54 -11.13
N ASN A 310 -19.66 -12.38 -11.66
CA ASN A 310 -19.22 -12.32 -13.04
C ASN A 310 -17.81 -12.92 -13.14
N ILE A 311 -17.61 -13.97 -13.96
CA ILE A 311 -16.33 -14.63 -14.12
C ILE A 311 -15.67 -14.13 -15.41
N VAL A 312 -14.54 -13.45 -15.27
CA VAL A 312 -13.73 -12.92 -16.38
C VAL A 312 -12.53 -13.85 -16.59
N ILE A 313 -12.42 -14.41 -17.77
CA ILE A 313 -11.35 -15.34 -18.15
C ILE A 313 -10.49 -14.69 -19.21
N ASP A 314 -9.17 -14.75 -19.03
CA ASP A 314 -8.23 -14.39 -20.09
C ASP A 314 -8.40 -15.30 -21.30
N PRO A 315 -8.34 -14.79 -22.55
CA PRO A 315 -8.57 -15.60 -23.76
C PRO A 315 -7.68 -16.84 -23.87
N VAL A 316 -6.44 -16.79 -23.40
CA VAL A 316 -5.49 -17.92 -23.47
C VAL A 316 -5.94 -19.11 -22.61
N PRO A 317 -6.27 -18.94 -21.31
CA PRO A 317 -6.85 -20.02 -20.52
C PRO A 317 -8.20 -20.50 -21.04
N ALA A 318 -9.01 -19.61 -21.57
CA ALA A 318 -10.38 -19.93 -22.03
C ALA A 318 -10.42 -21.02 -23.11
N ALA A 319 -9.37 -21.13 -23.93
CA ALA A 319 -9.22 -22.14 -24.99
C ALA A 319 -8.73 -23.51 -24.49
N ARG A 320 -8.40 -23.68 -23.21
CA ARG A 320 -7.94 -24.96 -22.65
C ARG A 320 -9.09 -25.95 -22.61
N THR A 321 -8.83 -27.18 -23.05
CA THR A 321 -9.84 -28.25 -23.07
C THR A 321 -9.70 -29.15 -21.85
N LEU A 322 -10.75 -29.24 -21.08
CA LEU A 322 -10.86 -30.09 -19.89
C LEU A 322 -11.58 -31.38 -20.23
N ILE A 323 -11.16 -32.48 -19.60
CA ILE A 323 -11.79 -33.80 -19.74
C ILE A 323 -13.21 -33.76 -19.21
N TRP A 324 -14.04 -34.72 -19.65
CA TRP A 324 -15.33 -34.99 -19.05
C TRP A 324 -15.16 -35.28 -17.55
N GLU A 325 -16.14 -34.90 -16.76
CA GLU A 325 -16.12 -35.04 -15.30
C GLU A 325 -17.52 -35.38 -14.80
N ASP A 326 -17.59 -36.38 -13.96
CA ASP A 326 -18.82 -36.70 -13.21
C ASP A 326 -18.80 -35.86 -11.94
N VAL A 327 -19.64 -34.83 -11.92
CA VAL A 327 -19.69 -33.88 -10.80
C VAL A 327 -20.74 -34.35 -9.82
N ASP A 328 -20.29 -34.80 -8.67
CA ASP A 328 -21.14 -35.21 -7.58
C ASP A 328 -20.76 -34.51 -6.27
N ASN A 329 -21.64 -33.66 -5.78
CA ASN A 329 -21.57 -32.97 -4.50
C ASN A 329 -20.21 -32.26 -4.24
N GLN A 330 -19.72 -31.53 -5.24
CA GLN A 330 -18.47 -30.76 -5.13
C GLN A 330 -18.76 -29.28 -4.94
N SER A 331 -17.97 -28.60 -4.11
CA SER A 331 -18.14 -27.15 -3.96
C SER A 331 -17.75 -26.39 -5.23
N ALA A 332 -18.50 -25.34 -5.54
CA ALA A 332 -18.23 -24.50 -6.70
C ALA A 332 -16.82 -23.90 -6.68
N ALA A 333 -16.32 -23.53 -5.51
CA ALA A 333 -14.95 -23.05 -5.34
C ALA A 333 -13.92 -24.13 -5.71
N THR A 334 -14.12 -25.38 -5.31
CA THR A 334 -13.24 -26.52 -5.65
C THR A 334 -13.22 -26.74 -7.16
N LEU A 335 -14.38 -26.77 -7.80
CA LEU A 335 -14.51 -26.93 -9.25
C LEU A 335 -13.82 -25.80 -10.02
N LEU A 336 -14.01 -24.56 -9.58
CA LEU A 336 -13.36 -23.39 -10.17
C LEU A 336 -11.83 -23.44 -10.00
N LYS A 337 -11.35 -23.75 -8.78
CA LYS A 337 -9.91 -23.88 -8.49
C LYS A 337 -9.27 -25.02 -9.30
N SER A 338 -9.94 -26.17 -9.41
CA SER A 338 -9.48 -27.30 -10.22
C SER A 338 -9.40 -26.95 -11.70
N ALA A 339 -10.44 -26.33 -12.24
CA ALA A 339 -10.47 -25.88 -13.64
C ALA A 339 -9.39 -24.82 -13.94
N ALA A 340 -9.23 -23.82 -13.07
CA ALA A 340 -8.19 -22.80 -13.20
C ALA A 340 -6.78 -23.42 -13.15
N THR A 341 -6.52 -24.30 -12.17
CA THR A 341 -5.23 -25.00 -12.03
C THR A 341 -4.90 -25.83 -13.26
N SER A 342 -5.87 -26.58 -13.77
CA SER A 342 -5.73 -27.39 -14.99
C SER A 342 -5.42 -26.51 -16.21
N ALA A 343 -6.07 -25.37 -16.32
CA ALA A 343 -5.80 -24.42 -17.39
C ALA A 343 -4.46 -23.66 -17.24
N GLY A 344 -3.79 -23.78 -16.09
CA GLY A 344 -2.61 -23.01 -15.75
C GLY A 344 -2.92 -21.55 -15.41
N ALA A 345 -4.18 -21.27 -15.08
CA ALA A 345 -4.63 -19.94 -14.67
C ALA A 345 -4.50 -19.76 -13.14
N VAL A 346 -4.34 -18.52 -12.74
CA VAL A 346 -4.49 -18.08 -11.34
C VAL A 346 -5.83 -17.39 -11.22
N MET A 347 -6.56 -17.72 -10.16
CA MET A 347 -7.91 -17.24 -9.90
C MET A 347 -7.95 -16.40 -8.63
N TRP A 348 -8.64 -15.26 -8.65
CA TRP A 348 -8.90 -14.45 -7.45
C TRP A 348 -10.23 -13.71 -7.56
N ALA A 349 -10.80 -13.37 -6.42
CA ALA A 349 -11.99 -12.54 -6.34
C ALA A 349 -11.63 -11.07 -6.26
N ALA A 350 -12.49 -10.23 -6.80
CA ALA A 350 -12.44 -8.79 -6.65
C ALA A 350 -13.85 -8.21 -6.75
N THR A 351 -14.01 -6.95 -6.38
CA THR A 351 -15.29 -6.25 -6.51
C THR A 351 -15.10 -5.01 -7.35
N HIS A 352 -15.98 -4.81 -8.30
CA HIS A 352 -16.01 -3.60 -9.12
C HIS A 352 -17.23 -2.76 -8.73
N LYS A 353 -17.06 -1.43 -8.67
CA LYS A 353 -18.10 -0.49 -8.23
C LYS A 353 -19.43 -0.61 -8.97
N THR A 354 -19.35 -0.86 -10.26
CA THR A 354 -20.56 -0.87 -11.13
C THR A 354 -21.07 -2.27 -11.43
N THR A 355 -20.19 -3.30 -11.45
CA THR A 355 -20.56 -4.67 -11.84
C THR A 355 -20.67 -5.63 -10.66
N GLY A 356 -20.35 -5.15 -9.44
CA GLY A 356 -20.36 -5.99 -8.24
C GLY A 356 -19.18 -6.95 -8.15
N PRO A 357 -19.34 -8.07 -7.40
CA PRO A 357 -18.28 -9.05 -7.23
C PRO A 357 -17.99 -9.78 -8.55
N TYR A 358 -16.73 -10.02 -8.82
CA TYR A 358 -16.29 -10.82 -9.95
C TYR A 358 -15.10 -11.72 -9.58
N ILE A 359 -14.93 -12.79 -10.33
CA ILE A 359 -13.76 -13.66 -10.25
C ILE A 359 -12.98 -13.49 -11.54
N ARG A 360 -11.70 -13.27 -11.42
CA ARG A 360 -10.79 -13.21 -12.55
C ARG A 360 -9.93 -14.45 -12.59
N MET A 361 -9.79 -15.02 -13.79
CA MET A 361 -8.88 -16.10 -14.12
C MET A 361 -7.95 -15.65 -15.21
N GLU A 362 -6.66 -15.66 -14.98
CA GLU A 362 -5.67 -15.32 -16.01
C GLU A 362 -4.46 -16.24 -15.95
N ASP A 363 -3.84 -16.47 -17.10
CA ASP A 363 -2.55 -17.13 -17.18
C ASP A 363 -1.46 -16.13 -16.71
N PRO A 364 -0.73 -16.42 -15.60
CA PRO A 364 0.34 -15.54 -15.13
C PRO A 364 1.39 -15.23 -16.19
N SER A 365 1.58 -16.08 -17.19
CA SER A 365 2.52 -15.85 -18.29
C SER A 365 2.08 -14.71 -19.21
N THR A 366 0.81 -14.31 -19.20
CA THR A 366 0.27 -13.20 -19.99
C THR A 366 0.42 -11.84 -19.29
N ARG A 367 0.82 -11.82 -18.02
CA ARG A 367 0.99 -10.60 -17.19
C ARG A 367 2.18 -9.74 -17.62
N GLY A 368 2.35 -9.49 -18.89
CA GLY A 368 3.38 -8.65 -19.47
C GLY A 368 4.71 -9.36 -19.67
N ALA A 369 5.21 -9.32 -20.88
CA ALA A 369 6.56 -9.71 -21.19
C ALA A 369 7.53 -8.82 -20.38
N LEU A 370 8.63 -9.41 -19.87
CA LEU A 370 9.71 -8.70 -19.19
C LEU A 370 10.37 -7.60 -20.04
N GLY A 371 10.00 -7.53 -21.31
CA GLY A 371 10.47 -6.53 -22.24
C GLY A 371 9.64 -6.51 -23.51
N ILE A 372 9.67 -5.39 -24.18
CA ILE A 372 9.14 -5.25 -25.54
C ILE A 372 10.30 -5.58 -26.48
N ILE A 373 10.14 -6.62 -27.28
CA ILE A 373 11.04 -6.88 -28.40
C ILE A 373 10.50 -6.13 -29.61
N SER A 374 11.29 -5.23 -30.13
CA SER A 374 10.97 -4.46 -31.34
C SER A 374 12.09 -4.62 -32.36
N LEU A 375 11.72 -4.62 -33.63
CA LEU A 375 12.67 -4.51 -34.73
C LEU A 375 12.89 -3.02 -35.04
N VAL A 376 14.10 -2.55 -34.77
CA VAL A 376 14.51 -1.18 -35.12
C VAL A 376 15.66 -1.28 -36.11
N ASN A 377 15.45 -0.83 -37.33
CA ASN A 377 16.43 -0.89 -38.43
C ASN A 377 16.98 -2.33 -38.66
N GLY A 378 16.11 -3.33 -38.66
CA GLY A 378 16.49 -4.75 -38.84
C GLY A 378 17.25 -5.39 -37.67
N LYS A 379 17.40 -4.69 -36.58
CA LYS A 379 18.04 -5.21 -35.36
C LYS A 379 16.99 -5.39 -34.26
N ILE A 380 17.12 -6.49 -33.52
CA ILE A 380 16.28 -6.74 -32.34
C ILE A 380 16.70 -5.76 -31.23
N LYS A 381 15.73 -4.97 -30.77
CA LYS A 381 15.86 -4.12 -29.60
C LYS A 381 14.95 -4.66 -28.50
N THR A 382 15.54 -5.09 -27.39
CA THR A 382 14.80 -5.45 -26.19
C THR A 382 14.70 -4.24 -25.28
N THR A 383 13.49 -3.78 -25.01
CA THR A 383 13.24 -2.72 -24.04
C THR A 383 12.59 -3.36 -22.81
N ALA A 384 13.28 -3.34 -21.69
CA ALA A 384 12.73 -3.84 -20.43
C ALA A 384 11.44 -3.09 -20.08
N LEU A 385 10.38 -3.81 -19.72
CA LEU A 385 9.18 -3.19 -19.17
C LEU A 385 9.53 -2.52 -17.84
N LYS A 386 9.29 -1.23 -17.79
CA LYS A 386 9.44 -0.47 -16.57
C LYS A 386 8.15 -0.62 -15.76
N ALA A 387 8.29 -0.99 -14.48
CA ALA A 387 7.14 -0.98 -13.58
C ALA A 387 6.56 0.43 -13.50
N ALA A 388 5.23 0.52 -13.50
CA ALA A 388 4.52 1.79 -13.36
C ALA A 388 4.72 2.40 -11.96
N TYR A 389 4.98 1.53 -10.97
CA TYR A 389 5.11 1.90 -9.57
C TYR A 389 6.49 1.51 -9.04
N SER A 390 7.03 2.34 -8.17
CA SER A 390 8.34 2.09 -7.55
C SER A 390 8.34 2.49 -6.08
N LEU A 391 9.12 1.74 -5.30
CA LEU A 391 9.47 2.06 -3.92
C LEU A 391 11.00 2.11 -3.79
N SER A 392 11.51 3.13 -3.13
CA SER A 392 12.92 3.14 -2.72
C SER A 392 13.12 2.19 -1.54
N ALA A 393 14.23 1.47 -1.51
CA ALA A 393 14.60 0.60 -0.38
C ALA A 393 14.60 1.36 0.96
N SER A 394 14.89 2.66 0.93
CA SER A 394 14.83 3.53 2.13
C SER A 394 13.41 3.74 2.67
N GLN A 395 12.37 3.46 1.91
CA GLN A 395 10.97 3.56 2.32
C GLN A 395 10.45 2.27 2.94
N LEU A 396 11.18 1.17 2.80
CA LEU A 396 10.80 -0.12 3.36
C LEU A 396 11.26 -0.22 4.82
N LEU A 397 10.38 -0.68 5.71
CA LEU A 397 10.74 -1.02 7.11
C LEU A 397 11.75 -2.16 7.16
N ARG A 398 11.56 -3.13 6.27
CA ARG A 398 12.49 -4.18 5.96
C ARG A 398 12.50 -4.33 4.44
N ALA A 399 13.59 -3.96 3.81
CA ALA A 399 13.98 -4.64 2.58
C ALA A 399 14.19 -6.09 3.03
N GLY A 400 13.27 -6.98 2.71
CA GLY A 400 13.33 -8.38 3.15
C GLY A 400 14.69 -8.97 2.83
N ALA A 401 15.08 -10.00 3.54
CA ALA A 401 16.34 -10.68 3.26
C ALA A 401 16.41 -11.02 1.77
N LEU A 402 17.52 -10.66 1.13
CA LEU A 402 17.78 -11.13 -0.21
C LEU A 402 18.03 -12.63 -0.12
N THR A 403 17.11 -13.42 -0.61
CA THR A 403 17.19 -14.87 -0.53
C THR A 403 17.47 -15.44 -1.91
N GLN A 404 18.40 -16.37 -1.97
CA GLN A 404 18.49 -17.34 -3.03
C GLN A 404 18.19 -18.70 -2.40
N SER A 405 17.02 -19.24 -2.66
CA SER A 405 16.56 -20.48 -2.06
C SER A 405 16.33 -21.52 -3.15
N ASN A 406 16.78 -22.74 -2.86
CA ASN A 406 16.43 -23.92 -3.64
C ASN A 406 15.28 -24.71 -2.98
N SER A 407 14.66 -24.23 -1.90
CA SER A 407 13.58 -24.93 -1.21
C SER A 407 12.44 -25.28 -2.15
N ASP A 408 12.08 -24.32 -3.00
CA ASP A 408 10.99 -24.45 -3.96
C ASP A 408 11.47 -24.77 -5.37
N ALA A 409 12.78 -24.99 -5.56
CA ALA A 409 13.33 -25.33 -6.88
C ALA A 409 13.10 -26.82 -7.19
N ALA A 410 12.71 -27.10 -8.44
CA ALA A 410 12.60 -28.45 -8.97
C ALA A 410 13.50 -28.65 -10.18
N SER A 411 14.16 -29.80 -10.22
CA SER A 411 14.94 -30.25 -11.37
C SER A 411 14.16 -31.19 -12.29
N VAL A 412 12.98 -31.62 -11.82
CA VAL A 412 12.07 -32.50 -12.57
C VAL A 412 10.64 -31.99 -12.36
N ALA A 413 9.89 -31.83 -13.43
CA ALA A 413 8.45 -31.60 -13.39
C ALA A 413 7.69 -32.80 -13.96
N ARG A 414 6.68 -33.25 -13.24
CA ARG A 414 5.73 -34.27 -13.69
C ARG A 414 4.33 -33.71 -13.76
N LEU A 415 3.75 -33.72 -14.94
CA LEU A 415 2.36 -33.29 -15.13
C LEU A 415 1.54 -34.50 -15.58
N THR A 416 0.52 -34.81 -14.80
CA THR A 416 -0.49 -35.83 -15.17
C THR A 416 -1.66 -35.16 -15.85
N TRP A 417 -2.05 -35.66 -17.00
CA TRP A 417 -3.20 -35.22 -17.78
C TRP A 417 -4.06 -36.44 -18.15
N LYS A 418 -5.29 -36.22 -18.59
CA LYS A 418 -6.26 -37.27 -18.85
C LYS A 418 -6.52 -37.43 -20.34
N GLN A 419 -6.09 -38.55 -20.90
CA GLN A 419 -6.40 -38.87 -22.29
C GLN A 419 -7.82 -39.43 -22.37
N PRO A 420 -8.76 -38.80 -23.12
CA PRO A 420 -10.09 -39.35 -23.32
C PRO A 420 -10.06 -40.62 -24.15
N GLY A 421 -10.91 -41.56 -23.84
CA GLY A 421 -11.07 -42.82 -24.52
C GLY A 421 -12.52 -43.31 -24.45
N ILE A 422 -12.79 -44.41 -25.17
CA ILE A 422 -14.07 -45.16 -25.16
C ILE A 422 -13.69 -46.62 -24.97
N ASP A 423 -14.34 -47.31 -24.03
CA ASP A 423 -14.13 -48.76 -23.85
C ASP A 423 -14.88 -49.61 -24.90
N SER A 424 -14.72 -50.92 -24.77
CA SER A 424 -15.40 -51.88 -25.64
C SER A 424 -16.92 -51.83 -25.58
N ASP A 425 -17.45 -51.34 -24.46
CA ASP A 425 -18.90 -51.24 -24.20
C ASP A 425 -19.47 -49.87 -24.63
N GLY A 426 -18.63 -49.02 -25.28
CA GLY A 426 -19.02 -47.68 -25.69
C GLY A 426 -19.07 -46.64 -24.56
N ARG A 427 -18.58 -47.00 -23.38
CA ARG A 427 -18.54 -46.09 -22.24
C ARG A 427 -17.32 -45.20 -22.30
N ARG A 428 -17.47 -43.96 -21.84
CA ARG A 428 -16.38 -43.02 -21.73
C ARG A 428 -15.36 -43.47 -20.71
N THR A 429 -14.11 -43.44 -21.08
CA THR A 429 -12.99 -43.72 -20.18
C THR A 429 -11.98 -42.60 -20.25
N SER A 430 -11.12 -42.51 -19.26
CA SER A 430 -9.96 -41.65 -19.29
C SER A 430 -8.75 -42.42 -18.80
N THR A 431 -7.62 -42.20 -19.46
CA THR A 431 -6.35 -42.81 -19.06
C THR A 431 -5.42 -41.70 -18.59
N ASP A 432 -4.88 -41.85 -17.39
CA ASP A 432 -3.87 -40.93 -16.88
C ASP A 432 -2.58 -41.09 -17.66
N ARG A 433 -2.06 -39.96 -18.20
CA ARG A 433 -0.80 -39.87 -18.90
C ARG A 433 0.10 -38.87 -18.20
N THR A 434 1.38 -39.20 -18.09
CA THR A 434 2.33 -38.32 -17.41
C THR A 434 3.36 -37.79 -18.41
N ILE A 435 3.54 -36.48 -18.38
CA ILE A 435 4.62 -35.78 -19.08
C ILE A 435 5.68 -35.46 -18.04
N THR A 436 6.91 -35.85 -18.32
CA THR A 436 8.06 -35.57 -17.44
C THR A 436 9.05 -34.67 -18.17
N ILE A 437 9.42 -33.58 -17.54
CA ILE A 437 10.49 -32.68 -17.98
C ILE A 437 11.60 -32.74 -16.95
N GLU A 438 12.81 -33.05 -17.39
CA GLU A 438 13.99 -33.16 -16.56
C GLU A 438 15.12 -32.32 -17.13
N ASP A 439 15.76 -31.49 -16.27
CA ASP A 439 16.99 -30.80 -16.58
C ASP A 439 18.14 -31.51 -15.86
N ARG A 440 18.95 -32.23 -16.64
CA ARG A 440 20.08 -33.06 -16.13
C ARG A 440 21.16 -32.20 -15.47
N ASP A 441 21.41 -31.01 -15.97
CA ASP A 441 22.41 -30.11 -15.40
C ASP A 441 21.91 -29.54 -14.06
N LEU A 442 20.63 -29.26 -13.98
CA LEU A 442 19.99 -28.85 -12.75
C LEU A 442 19.98 -30.00 -11.73
N VAL A 443 19.68 -31.25 -12.16
CA VAL A 443 19.78 -32.44 -11.30
C VAL A 443 21.18 -32.59 -10.69
N ARG A 444 22.24 -32.39 -11.48
CA ARG A 444 23.63 -32.44 -10.97
C ARG A 444 23.92 -31.34 -9.95
N ARG A 445 23.29 -30.16 -10.10
CA ARG A 445 23.58 -28.98 -9.29
C ARG A 445 22.80 -28.95 -7.98
N ILE A 446 21.50 -29.31 -7.99
CA ILE A 446 20.60 -29.19 -6.82
C ILE A 446 20.03 -30.55 -6.36
N GLY A 447 20.38 -31.65 -7.02
CA GLY A 447 19.82 -32.98 -6.77
C GLY A 447 18.52 -33.23 -7.51
N TYR A 448 17.98 -34.45 -7.38
CA TYR A 448 16.74 -34.87 -7.99
C TYR A 448 15.55 -34.36 -7.14
N ARG A 449 14.90 -33.32 -7.60
CA ARG A 449 13.76 -32.67 -6.93
C ARG A 449 12.58 -32.62 -7.88
N THR A 450 11.48 -33.28 -7.52
CA THR A 450 10.31 -33.40 -8.37
C THR A 450 9.19 -32.48 -7.89
N VAL A 451 8.63 -31.68 -8.80
CA VAL A 451 7.31 -31.08 -8.64
C VAL A 451 6.30 -31.86 -9.46
N SER A 452 5.13 -32.15 -8.90
CA SER A 452 4.07 -32.89 -9.56
C SER A 452 2.77 -32.09 -9.58
N LEU A 453 2.05 -32.13 -10.69
CA LEU A 453 0.75 -31.49 -10.85
C LEU A 453 -0.19 -32.45 -11.60
N SER A 454 -1.36 -32.73 -11.03
CA SER A 454 -2.44 -33.43 -11.72
C SER A 454 -3.43 -32.41 -12.30
N THR A 455 -3.83 -32.62 -13.54
CA THR A 455 -4.71 -31.72 -14.28
C THR A 455 -5.86 -32.49 -14.94
N SER A 456 -6.95 -31.80 -15.21
CA SER A 456 -8.07 -32.29 -16.02
C SER A 456 -7.91 -31.94 -17.51
N LEU A 457 -6.70 -31.59 -17.99
CA LEU A 457 -6.47 -31.34 -19.42
C LEU A 457 -6.72 -32.59 -20.26
N ALA A 458 -7.38 -32.42 -21.39
CA ALA A 458 -7.73 -33.50 -22.31
C ALA A 458 -6.86 -33.55 -23.57
N VAL A 459 -6.05 -32.52 -23.83
CA VAL A 459 -5.26 -32.38 -25.05
C VAL A 459 -3.77 -32.41 -24.74
N GLN A 460 -3.04 -33.34 -25.37
CA GLN A 460 -1.62 -33.58 -25.13
C GLN A 460 -0.77 -32.30 -25.31
N SER A 461 -0.93 -31.55 -26.38
CA SER A 461 -0.12 -30.34 -26.64
C SER A 461 -0.34 -29.26 -25.59
N GLN A 462 -1.55 -29.16 -25.04
CA GLN A 462 -1.86 -28.26 -23.93
C GLN A 462 -1.21 -28.73 -22.63
N ALA A 463 -1.18 -30.06 -22.41
CA ALA A 463 -0.50 -30.66 -21.25
C ALA A 463 1.03 -30.48 -21.33
N GLU A 464 1.64 -30.63 -22.51
CA GLU A 464 3.06 -30.36 -22.74
C GLU A 464 3.42 -28.89 -22.44
N ALA A 465 2.61 -27.95 -22.93
CA ALA A 465 2.78 -26.53 -22.63
C ALA A 465 2.59 -26.25 -21.13
N ALA A 466 1.66 -26.90 -20.45
CA ALA A 466 1.44 -26.78 -19.01
C ALA A 466 2.62 -27.38 -18.21
N ALA A 467 3.17 -28.53 -18.61
CA ALA A 467 4.34 -29.14 -18.00
C ALA A 467 5.56 -28.24 -18.12
N SER A 468 5.77 -27.64 -19.29
CA SER A 468 6.86 -26.68 -19.53
C SER A 468 6.73 -25.43 -18.64
N ARG A 469 5.50 -24.93 -18.44
CA ARG A 469 5.23 -23.81 -17.52
C ARG A 469 5.49 -24.21 -16.07
N LEU A 470 4.97 -25.36 -15.66
CA LEU A 470 5.20 -25.90 -14.32
C LEU A 470 6.69 -25.97 -14.02
N PHE A 471 7.46 -26.57 -14.91
CA PHE A 471 8.91 -26.69 -14.76
C PHE A 471 9.59 -25.32 -14.58
N ARG A 472 9.25 -24.36 -15.44
CA ARG A 472 9.82 -23.00 -15.37
C ARG A 472 9.47 -22.26 -14.08
N SER A 473 8.27 -22.47 -13.54
CA SER A 473 7.84 -21.83 -12.28
C SER A 473 8.69 -22.26 -11.08
N TYR A 474 9.36 -23.43 -11.19
CA TYR A 474 10.20 -24.02 -10.15
C TYR A 474 11.69 -24.00 -10.49
N LEU A 475 12.10 -23.34 -11.58
CA LEU A 475 13.52 -23.14 -11.84
C LEU A 475 14.15 -22.34 -10.70
N PRO A 476 15.39 -22.68 -10.27
CA PRO A 476 16.11 -21.90 -9.29
C PRO A 476 16.19 -20.45 -9.76
N GLY A 477 15.57 -19.58 -9.03
CA GLY A 477 15.62 -18.15 -9.30
C GLY A 477 17.00 -17.54 -8.98
N GLY A 478 17.22 -16.33 -9.47
CA GLY A 478 18.24 -15.46 -8.93
C GLY A 478 17.87 -15.03 -7.50
N PHE A 479 18.59 -14.04 -6.99
CA PHE A 479 18.22 -13.43 -5.71
C PHE A 479 16.84 -12.78 -5.79
N ALA A 480 16.01 -13.07 -4.81
CA ALA A 480 14.66 -12.57 -4.68
C ALA A 480 14.46 -11.87 -3.34
N ILE A 481 13.57 -10.92 -3.31
CA ILE A 481 13.02 -10.36 -2.07
C ILE A 481 11.61 -10.96 -1.93
N PRO A 482 11.44 -12.03 -1.12
CA PRO A 482 10.16 -12.75 -1.05
C PRO A 482 9.08 -11.96 -0.32
N GLN A 483 9.48 -11.05 0.56
CA GLN A 483 8.57 -10.24 1.37
C GLN A 483 9.06 -8.81 1.48
N LEU A 484 8.15 -7.88 1.28
CA LEU A 484 8.37 -6.45 1.46
C LEU A 484 7.45 -5.95 2.58
N THR A 485 8.00 -5.17 3.52
CA THR A 485 7.19 -4.52 4.55
C THR A 485 7.27 -3.01 4.39
N TRP A 486 6.13 -2.39 4.26
CA TRP A 486 5.99 -0.95 4.12
C TRP A 486 5.00 -0.38 5.14
N ASP A 487 5.36 0.74 5.77
CA ASP A 487 4.51 1.46 6.72
C ASP A 487 4.39 2.92 6.27
N THR A 488 3.17 3.40 6.16
CA THR A 488 2.87 4.74 5.63
C THR A 488 3.40 5.89 6.50
N ARG A 489 3.79 5.63 7.74
CA ARG A 489 4.32 6.65 8.66
C ARG A 489 5.83 6.75 8.70
N VAL A 490 6.55 5.75 8.23
CA VAL A 490 8.01 5.75 8.36
C VAL A 490 8.66 6.86 7.52
N HIS A 491 8.10 7.11 6.34
CA HIS A 491 8.58 8.17 5.45
C HIS A 491 7.40 8.86 4.76
N PRO A 492 6.55 9.58 5.49
CA PRO A 492 5.32 10.16 4.93
C PRO A 492 5.58 11.23 3.87
N ASP A 493 6.72 11.89 3.92
CA ASP A 493 7.19 12.89 2.96
C ASP A 493 7.64 12.27 1.63
N LYS A 494 8.08 11.01 1.63
CA LYS A 494 8.56 10.26 0.47
C LYS A 494 7.51 9.33 -0.13
N THR A 495 6.38 9.13 0.56
CA THR A 495 5.32 8.26 0.10
C THR A 495 4.62 8.84 -1.12
N GLN A 496 4.71 8.16 -2.24
CA GLN A 496 4.02 8.55 -3.48
C GLN A 496 2.56 8.10 -3.42
N PRO A 497 1.58 9.02 -3.55
CA PRO A 497 0.17 8.70 -3.38
C PRO A 497 -0.33 7.66 -4.38
N ASP A 498 0.10 7.75 -5.65
CA ASP A 498 -0.29 6.80 -6.69
C ASP A 498 0.26 5.39 -6.42
N THR A 499 1.49 5.29 -5.91
CA THR A 499 2.10 4.01 -5.54
C THR A 499 1.37 3.40 -4.34
N LEU A 500 1.03 4.20 -3.34
CA LEU A 500 0.26 3.75 -2.19
C LEU A 500 -1.14 3.30 -2.60
N ALA A 501 -1.83 4.07 -3.45
CA ALA A 501 -3.14 3.72 -3.97
C ALA A 501 -3.09 2.39 -4.74
N ALA A 502 -2.09 2.22 -5.61
CA ALA A 502 -1.91 0.99 -6.37
C ALA A 502 -1.63 -0.23 -5.48
N LEU A 503 -0.83 -0.06 -4.43
CA LEU A 503 -0.54 -1.15 -3.49
C LEU A 503 -1.76 -1.51 -2.64
N LEU A 504 -2.55 -0.55 -2.20
CA LEU A 504 -3.79 -0.81 -1.48
C LEU A 504 -4.86 -1.46 -2.39
N ASP A 505 -4.93 -1.05 -3.67
CA ASP A 505 -5.81 -1.65 -4.68
C ASP A 505 -5.29 -3.01 -5.21
N ALA A 506 -4.07 -3.42 -4.85
CA ALA A 506 -3.47 -4.68 -5.32
C ALA A 506 -4.23 -5.93 -4.86
N THR A 507 -5.00 -5.86 -3.79
CA THR A 507 -5.95 -6.93 -3.38
C THR A 507 -6.93 -7.31 -4.49
N ARG A 508 -7.21 -6.38 -5.41
CA ARG A 508 -8.07 -6.56 -6.58
C ARG A 508 -7.31 -6.90 -7.86
N ARG A 509 -5.97 -6.87 -7.82
CA ARG A 509 -5.08 -7.05 -8.98
C ARG A 509 -3.89 -7.90 -8.61
N LEU A 510 -4.09 -9.19 -8.54
CA LEU A 510 -2.99 -10.11 -8.30
C LEU A 510 -1.87 -9.89 -9.35
N GLY A 511 -0.60 -9.84 -8.90
CA GLY A 511 0.54 -9.66 -9.79
C GLY A 511 0.83 -8.21 -10.18
N LEU A 512 0.54 -7.24 -9.31
CA LEU A 512 0.97 -5.86 -9.49
C LEU A 512 2.50 -5.80 -9.63
N MET A 513 2.98 -5.24 -10.75
CA MET A 513 4.42 -5.08 -11.00
C MET A 513 4.96 -3.86 -10.24
N LEU A 514 5.97 -4.09 -9.39
CA LEU A 514 6.61 -3.10 -8.55
C LEU A 514 8.13 -3.13 -8.75
N SER A 515 8.76 -1.97 -8.87
CA SER A 515 10.21 -1.83 -8.80
C SER A 515 10.64 -1.40 -7.41
N VAL A 516 11.59 -2.12 -6.83
CA VAL A 516 12.31 -1.68 -5.63
C VAL A 516 13.63 -1.08 -6.08
N THR A 517 13.81 0.22 -5.84
CA THR A 517 14.96 1.02 -6.27
C THR A 517 15.89 1.33 -5.09
N ASP A 518 17.03 1.93 -5.40
CA ASP A 518 18.02 2.40 -4.40
C ASP A 518 18.48 1.31 -3.43
N LEU A 519 18.56 0.08 -3.92
CA LEU A 519 19.07 -1.03 -3.13
C LEU A 519 20.55 -0.78 -2.76
N PRO A 520 20.99 -1.21 -1.57
CA PRO A 520 22.38 -1.07 -1.12
C PRO A 520 23.39 -1.65 -2.13
N GLU A 521 24.64 -1.16 -2.09
CA GLU A 521 25.69 -1.56 -3.05
C GLU A 521 26.05 -3.04 -3.04
N TRP A 522 25.85 -3.68 -1.91
CA TRP A 522 26.09 -5.12 -1.77
C TRP A 522 25.00 -5.99 -2.41
N TYR A 523 23.88 -5.40 -2.89
CA TYR A 523 22.90 -6.11 -3.71
C TYR A 523 23.43 -6.35 -5.12
N PRO A 524 23.08 -7.49 -5.77
CA PRO A 524 23.50 -7.78 -7.15
C PRO A 524 22.99 -6.76 -8.18
N ALA A 525 21.93 -6.03 -7.85
CA ALA A 525 21.34 -5.02 -8.71
C ALA A 525 20.83 -3.85 -7.86
N ARG A 526 20.92 -2.63 -8.40
CA ARG A 526 20.39 -1.42 -7.75
C ARG A 526 18.87 -1.33 -7.78
N THR A 527 18.25 -2.07 -8.66
CA THR A 527 16.78 -2.13 -8.83
C THR A 527 16.37 -3.58 -9.06
N ILE A 528 15.35 -4.02 -8.36
CA ILE A 528 14.71 -5.32 -8.55
C ILE A 528 13.25 -5.08 -8.90
N THR A 529 12.79 -5.72 -9.99
CA THR A 529 11.37 -5.73 -10.35
C THR A 529 10.74 -7.00 -9.81
N THR A 530 9.61 -6.85 -9.14
CA THR A 530 8.87 -7.93 -8.53
C THR A 530 7.37 -7.81 -8.80
N PHE A 531 6.63 -8.87 -8.56
CA PHE A 531 5.18 -8.93 -8.66
C PHE A 531 4.60 -9.20 -7.30
N ILE A 532 3.61 -8.43 -6.92
CA ILE A 532 2.91 -8.57 -5.65
C ILE A 532 1.77 -9.58 -5.86
N ASP A 533 1.90 -10.73 -5.25
CA ASP A 533 0.97 -11.85 -5.40
C ASP A 533 0.08 -12.08 -4.18
N GLY A 534 0.23 -11.30 -3.13
CA GLY A 534 -0.55 -11.41 -1.92
C GLY A 534 0.03 -10.62 -0.77
N GLY A 535 -0.52 -10.82 0.41
CA GLY A 535 0.03 -10.23 1.62
C GLY A 535 -0.98 -10.03 2.73
N ARG A 536 -0.51 -9.28 3.72
CA ARG A 536 -1.31 -8.87 4.87
C ARG A 536 -1.26 -7.37 5.02
N TYR A 537 -2.41 -6.72 5.08
CA TYR A 537 -2.55 -5.30 5.35
C TYR A 537 -3.11 -5.11 6.74
N THR A 538 -2.50 -4.22 7.50
CA THR A 538 -2.98 -3.86 8.84
C THR A 538 -3.18 -2.35 8.89
N TYR A 539 -4.34 -1.92 9.37
CA TYR A 539 -4.62 -0.54 9.71
C TYR A 539 -4.82 -0.41 11.20
N GLU A 540 -4.00 0.36 11.85
CA GLU A 540 -4.04 0.61 13.29
C GLU A 540 -3.43 1.99 13.58
N LYS A 541 -3.99 2.72 14.55
CA LYS A 541 -3.49 4.04 14.97
C LYS A 541 -3.30 4.99 13.77
N GLN A 542 -4.28 4.98 12.85
CA GLN A 542 -4.31 5.82 11.64
C GLN A 542 -3.14 5.59 10.68
N ARG A 543 -2.63 4.38 10.60
CA ARG A 543 -1.56 3.99 9.68
C ARG A 543 -1.86 2.66 9.00
N TRP A 544 -1.41 2.55 7.77
CA TRP A 544 -1.32 1.29 7.06
C TRP A 544 0.07 0.69 7.21
N SER A 545 0.11 -0.59 7.54
CA SER A 545 1.28 -1.44 7.45
C SER A 545 0.99 -2.54 6.44
N LEU A 546 1.81 -2.65 5.41
CA LEU A 546 1.65 -3.58 4.30
C LEU A 546 2.78 -4.60 4.34
N GLU A 547 2.46 -5.86 4.57
CA GLU A 547 3.34 -7.01 4.36
C GLU A 547 2.96 -7.62 3.02
N LEU A 548 3.87 -7.53 2.04
CA LEU A 548 3.61 -7.90 0.66
C LEU A 548 4.40 -9.15 0.30
N ASN A 549 3.72 -10.19 -0.18
CA ASN A 549 4.34 -11.38 -0.75
C ASN A 549 4.76 -11.05 -2.18
N ALA A 550 6.05 -11.15 -2.44
CA ALA A 550 6.65 -10.71 -3.68
C ALA A 550 7.28 -11.89 -4.45
N THR A 551 6.98 -11.99 -5.72
CA THR A 551 7.54 -12.99 -6.62
C THR A 551 8.41 -12.34 -7.67
N THR A 552 9.65 -12.80 -7.83
CA THR A 552 10.53 -12.27 -8.87
C THR A 552 10.10 -12.71 -10.26
N THR A 553 10.48 -11.93 -11.25
CA THR A 553 10.16 -12.19 -12.66
C THR A 553 10.65 -13.56 -13.17
N VAL A 554 11.75 -14.06 -12.62
CA VAL A 554 12.32 -15.36 -12.98
C VAL A 554 11.45 -16.51 -12.48
N ALA A 555 10.92 -16.39 -11.24
CA ALA A 555 10.08 -17.43 -10.63
C ALA A 555 8.68 -17.57 -11.30
N THR A 556 8.23 -16.58 -12.05
CA THR A 556 6.92 -16.63 -12.72
C THR A 556 6.93 -17.29 -14.09
N GLY A 557 8.09 -17.76 -14.57
CA GLY A 557 8.22 -18.38 -15.88
C GLY A 557 7.84 -17.46 -17.05
N ARG A 558 7.91 -16.17 -16.85
CA ARG A 558 7.50 -15.16 -17.83
C ARG A 558 8.52 -15.04 -18.93
N GLY A 559 8.34 -15.83 -19.96
CA GLY A 559 9.02 -15.66 -21.24
C GLY A 559 8.09 -14.96 -22.25
N LEU A 560 8.68 -14.33 -23.23
CA LEU A 560 7.93 -13.92 -24.42
C LEU A 560 7.42 -15.17 -25.14
N THR A 561 6.17 -15.16 -25.55
CA THR A 561 5.65 -16.16 -26.48
C THR A 561 5.97 -15.74 -27.90
N TRP A 562 6.05 -16.70 -28.82
CA TRP A 562 6.25 -16.40 -30.25
C TRP A 562 5.22 -15.41 -30.79
N ASN A 563 3.99 -15.46 -30.31
CA ASN A 563 2.92 -14.52 -30.67
C ASN A 563 3.16 -13.08 -30.21
N GLN A 564 4.08 -12.87 -29.27
CA GLN A 564 4.47 -11.55 -28.77
C GLN A 564 5.69 -10.98 -29.50
N LEU A 565 6.30 -11.78 -30.39
CA LEU A 565 7.35 -11.29 -31.26
C LEU A 565 6.76 -10.46 -32.41
N PRO A 566 7.47 -9.42 -32.87
CA PRO A 566 7.02 -8.63 -34.02
C PRO A 566 6.76 -9.53 -35.22
N PRO A 567 5.65 -9.34 -35.92
CA PRO A 567 5.38 -10.07 -37.17
C PRO A 567 6.51 -9.82 -38.19
N GLY A 568 6.95 -10.88 -38.86
CA GLY A 568 8.05 -10.83 -39.84
C GLY A 568 9.45 -11.10 -39.26
N LEU A 569 9.57 -11.44 -37.96
CA LEU A 569 10.83 -11.87 -37.40
C LEU A 569 11.24 -13.24 -37.98
N THR A 570 12.45 -13.32 -38.56
CA THR A 570 13.03 -14.58 -39.06
C THR A 570 13.97 -15.21 -38.05
N TRP A 571 14.19 -16.53 -38.16
CA TRP A 571 15.15 -17.27 -37.30
C TRP A 571 16.55 -16.66 -37.31
N ASN A 572 17.03 -16.21 -38.43
CA ASN A 572 18.34 -15.56 -38.52
C ASN A 572 18.43 -14.25 -37.75
N GLN A 573 17.31 -13.56 -37.56
CA GLN A 573 17.24 -12.33 -36.78
C GLN A 573 17.15 -12.60 -35.27
N THR A 574 16.80 -13.84 -34.85
CA THR A 574 16.79 -14.26 -33.46
C THR A 574 18.17 -14.77 -32.98
N LEU A 575 19.12 -15.01 -33.90
CA LEU A 575 20.47 -15.46 -33.57
C LEU A 575 21.24 -14.60 -32.53
N PRO A 576 21.03 -13.28 -32.41
CA PRO A 576 21.63 -12.48 -31.34
C PRO A 576 21.02 -12.71 -29.96
N LEU A 577 19.85 -13.35 -29.88
CA LEU A 577 19.24 -13.72 -28.61
C LEU A 577 20.02 -14.91 -28.05
N THR A 578 20.71 -14.75 -26.95
CA THR A 578 21.35 -15.86 -26.26
C THR A 578 20.30 -16.88 -25.82
N TRP A 579 20.67 -18.15 -25.68
CA TRP A 579 19.77 -19.20 -25.16
C TRP A 579 19.09 -18.82 -23.84
N ALA A 580 19.72 -17.98 -23.02
CA ALA A 580 19.11 -17.40 -21.84
C ALA A 580 17.93 -16.49 -22.18
N HIS A 581 17.93 -15.80 -23.30
CA HIS A 581 16.80 -14.98 -23.78
C HIS A 581 15.77 -15.81 -24.56
N THR A 582 16.22 -16.85 -25.31
CA THR A 582 15.32 -17.72 -26.08
C THR A 582 14.67 -18.81 -25.24
N SER A 583 15.28 -19.24 -24.14
CA SER A 583 14.63 -20.13 -23.17
C SER A 583 13.40 -19.50 -22.49
N SER A 584 13.24 -18.19 -22.60
CA SER A 584 12.06 -17.47 -22.19
C SER A 584 10.94 -17.41 -23.26
N LEU A 585 11.23 -17.86 -24.50
CA LEU A 585 10.22 -17.94 -25.56
C LEU A 585 9.40 -19.22 -25.39
N THR A 586 8.10 -19.09 -25.27
CA THR A 586 7.14 -20.21 -25.23
C THR A 586 6.51 -20.39 -26.61
N TYR A 587 6.40 -21.65 -27.07
CA TYR A 587 5.63 -22.03 -28.26
C TYR A 587 4.15 -21.87 -28.00
#